data_76922a81c6755ca4d75e99166a290254
#
_entry.id   76922a81c6755ca4d75e99166a290254
#
_cell.length_a   1.000
_cell.length_b   1.000
_cell.length_c   1.000
_cell.angle_alpha   90.00
_cell.angle_beta   90.00
_cell.angle_gamma   90.00
#
_symmetry.space_group_name_H-M   'P 1'
#
loop_
_entity.id
_entity.type
_entity.pdbx_description
1 polymer ?
#
loop_
_entity_poly.entity_id
_entity_poly.type
_entity_poly.pdbx_seq_one_letter_code
_entity_poly.pdbx_strand_id
1 'polypeptide(L)'
;MKFELVEQIVCPKCHTNFSLKIKKKQKDEIIEGVLTCHKKHNFSIIRGIPHLVSDKQKDFVTTEDAFSSKWRHFNKTYHNKKWIEEQKKWFLERFGWKSISKLNSFLKTRSKILDAGTGVGNSAKLFSSNPNAQVFG
;
A
#
# COMPACT_ATOMS: atom_id res chain seq x y z
N MET A 1 9.47 -6.14 -0.82
CA MET A 1 8.47 -6.56 0.19
C MET A 1 9.18 -6.98 1.46
N LYS A 2 8.78 -6.48 2.62
CA LYS A 2 9.31 -6.94 3.91
C LYS A 2 8.73 -8.30 4.28
N PHE A 3 9.47 -9.08 5.09
CA PHE A 3 9.03 -10.41 5.51
C PHE A 3 7.76 -10.36 6.37
N GLU A 4 7.65 -9.36 7.25
CA GLU A 4 6.50 -9.21 8.15
C GLU A 4 5.18 -9.00 7.41
N LEU A 5 5.23 -8.51 6.15
CA LEU A 5 4.02 -8.34 5.34
C LEU A 5 3.34 -9.68 5.02
N VAL A 6 4.09 -10.76 4.91
CA VAL A 6 3.51 -12.10 4.61
C VAL A 6 2.53 -12.53 5.69
N GLU A 7 2.79 -12.19 6.96
CA GLU A 7 1.94 -12.51 8.10
C GLU A 7 0.71 -11.58 8.21
N GLN A 8 0.73 -10.45 7.49
CA GLN A 8 -0.35 -9.45 7.54
C GLN A 8 -1.36 -9.60 6.40
N ILE A 9 -1.02 -10.38 5.37
CA ILE A 9 -1.86 -10.58 4.19
C ILE A 9 -2.38 -12.00 4.10
N VAL A 10 -3.54 -12.15 3.49
CA VAL A 10 -4.19 -13.45 3.27
C VAL A 10 -4.55 -13.60 1.79
N CYS A 11 -4.78 -14.83 1.38
CA CYS A 11 -5.21 -15.14 0.02
C CYS A 11 -6.56 -14.47 -0.29
N PRO A 12 -6.68 -13.64 -1.34
CA PRO A 12 -7.93 -12.97 -1.68
C PRO A 12 -9.04 -13.91 -2.15
N LYS A 13 -8.68 -15.17 -2.51
CA LYS A 13 -9.65 -16.16 -2.97
C LYS A 13 -10.20 -17.06 -1.86
N CYS A 14 -9.42 -17.36 -0.83
CA CYS A 14 -9.82 -18.32 0.20
C CYS A 14 -9.50 -17.85 1.64
N HIS A 15 -8.97 -16.65 1.80
CA HIS A 15 -8.66 -15.99 3.07
C HIS A 15 -7.72 -16.80 4.00
N THR A 16 -6.99 -17.77 3.47
CA THR A 16 -5.98 -18.49 4.23
C THR A 16 -4.61 -17.85 4.11
N ASN A 17 -3.73 -18.09 5.08
CA ASN A 17 -2.38 -17.56 5.11
C ASN A 17 -1.54 -18.07 3.93
N PHE A 18 -0.45 -17.37 3.67
CA PHE A 18 0.50 -17.72 2.63
C PHE A 18 1.73 -18.43 3.19
N SER A 19 2.22 -19.41 2.43
CA SER A 19 3.62 -19.82 2.43
C SER A 19 4.37 -19.01 1.38
N LEU A 20 5.65 -18.73 1.63
CA LEU A 20 6.50 -17.90 0.79
C LEU A 20 7.64 -18.72 0.19
N LYS A 21 7.77 -18.70 -1.14
CA LYS A 21 8.95 -19.17 -1.86
C LYS A 21 9.73 -17.99 -2.43
N ILE A 22 10.90 -17.71 -1.87
CA ILE A 22 11.77 -16.61 -2.29
C ILE A 22 12.55 -17.06 -3.52
N LYS A 23 12.59 -16.21 -4.56
CA LYS A 23 13.45 -16.34 -5.74
C LYS A 23 14.63 -15.38 -5.68
N LYS A 24 14.40 -14.15 -5.20
CA LYS A 24 15.41 -13.11 -5.08
C LYS A 24 15.13 -12.24 -3.87
N LYS A 25 16.16 -11.96 -3.08
CA LYS A 25 16.11 -10.99 -1.98
C LYS A 25 17.24 -9.97 -2.09
N GLN A 26 17.05 -8.78 -1.51
CA GLN A 26 18.05 -7.75 -1.39
C GLN A 26 17.97 -7.17 0.03
N LYS A 27 19.05 -7.36 0.82
CA LYS A 27 19.04 -7.09 2.27
C LYS A 27 17.86 -7.81 2.93
N ASP A 28 17.02 -7.08 3.65
CA ASP A 28 15.85 -7.60 4.38
C ASP A 28 14.55 -7.54 3.54
N GLU A 29 14.66 -7.35 2.22
CA GLU A 29 13.52 -7.27 1.34
C GLU A 29 13.46 -8.39 0.31
N ILE A 30 12.27 -8.95 0.13
CA ILE A 30 11.96 -9.90 -0.92
C ILE A 30 11.69 -9.12 -2.20
N ILE A 31 12.50 -9.34 -3.23
CA ILE A 31 12.36 -8.67 -4.54
C ILE A 31 11.53 -9.51 -5.49
N GLU A 32 11.78 -10.83 -5.51
CA GLU A 32 11.03 -11.77 -6.33
C GLU A 32 10.70 -13.03 -5.53
N GLY A 33 9.49 -13.55 -5.73
CA GLY A 33 9.04 -14.73 -5.04
C GLY A 33 7.63 -15.15 -5.46
N VAL A 34 7.11 -16.16 -4.77
CA VAL A 34 5.75 -16.65 -4.95
C VAL A 34 5.12 -16.85 -3.57
N LEU A 35 3.93 -16.30 -3.41
CA LEU A 35 3.03 -16.56 -2.29
C LEU A 35 2.09 -17.69 -2.69
N THR A 36 2.02 -18.74 -1.88
CA THR A 36 1.15 -19.89 -2.13
C THR A 36 0.26 -20.12 -0.91
N CYS A 37 -1.05 -20.19 -1.09
CA CYS A 37 -1.98 -20.47 -0.01
C CYS A 37 -2.24 -21.97 0.15
N HIS A 38 -2.93 -22.38 1.22
CA HIS A 38 -3.28 -23.78 1.49
C HIS A 38 -4.05 -24.43 0.32
N LYS A 39 -4.93 -23.69 -0.36
CA LYS A 39 -5.66 -24.16 -1.55
C LYS A 39 -4.86 -24.06 -2.86
N LYS A 40 -3.52 -23.90 -2.77
CA LYS A 40 -2.58 -23.83 -3.90
C LYS A 40 -2.84 -22.66 -4.88
N HIS A 41 -3.52 -21.59 -4.46
CA HIS A 41 -3.52 -20.37 -5.25
C HIS A 41 -2.14 -19.70 -5.14
N ASN A 42 -1.59 -19.30 -6.28
CA ASN A 42 -0.26 -18.72 -6.38
C ASN A 42 -0.35 -17.25 -6.79
N PHE A 43 0.49 -16.41 -6.17
CA PHE A 43 0.59 -14.98 -6.45
C PHE A 43 2.06 -14.59 -6.50
N SER A 44 2.44 -13.87 -7.54
CA SER A 44 3.83 -13.47 -7.75
C SER A 44 4.19 -12.25 -6.91
N ILE A 45 5.43 -12.23 -6.43
CA ILE A 45 6.09 -11.02 -5.94
C ILE A 45 7.02 -10.54 -7.02
N ILE A 46 6.81 -9.31 -7.53
CA ILE A 46 7.59 -8.70 -8.60
C ILE A 46 8.09 -7.34 -8.13
N ARG A 47 9.39 -7.12 -8.17
CA ARG A 47 10.05 -5.87 -7.69
C ARG A 47 9.64 -5.50 -6.26
N GLY A 48 9.46 -6.50 -5.40
CA GLY A 48 9.06 -6.30 -4.01
C GLY A 48 7.58 -6.02 -3.77
N ILE A 49 6.72 -6.14 -4.81
CA ILE A 49 5.28 -5.91 -4.73
C ILE A 49 4.54 -7.23 -4.90
N PRO A 50 3.70 -7.66 -3.94
CA PRO A 50 2.85 -8.83 -4.10
C PRO A 50 1.67 -8.52 -5.03
N HIS A 51 1.54 -9.28 -6.10
CA HIS A 51 0.46 -9.16 -7.08
C HIS A 51 -0.70 -10.08 -6.67
N LEU A 52 -1.62 -9.59 -5.85
CA LEU A 52 -2.74 -10.36 -5.30
C LEU A 52 -3.99 -10.36 -6.20
N VAL A 53 -3.88 -9.86 -7.42
CA VAL A 53 -4.97 -9.81 -8.40
C VAL A 53 -5.09 -11.15 -9.12
N SER A 54 -6.30 -11.60 -9.42
CA SER A 54 -6.51 -12.83 -10.19
C SER A 54 -6.43 -12.55 -11.70
N ASP A 55 -5.80 -13.45 -12.47
CA ASP A 55 -5.64 -13.33 -13.94
C ASP A 55 -6.96 -13.24 -14.73
N LYS A 56 -8.11 -13.46 -14.07
CA LYS A 56 -9.43 -13.46 -14.72
C LYS A 56 -10.05 -12.07 -14.90
N GLN A 57 -9.39 -11.01 -14.47
CA GLN A 57 -9.94 -9.64 -14.57
C GLN A 57 -9.37 -8.88 -15.78
N LYS A 58 -9.44 -9.47 -16.98
CA LYS A 58 -9.02 -8.77 -18.21
C LYS A 58 -9.79 -7.47 -18.46
N ASP A 59 -11.04 -7.39 -17.99
CA ASP A 59 -11.87 -6.19 -18.15
C ASP A 59 -11.45 -5.01 -17.26
N PHE A 60 -10.68 -5.27 -16.20
CA PHE A 60 -10.11 -4.23 -15.35
C PHE A 60 -8.79 -3.64 -15.86
N VAL A 61 -8.12 -4.31 -16.80
CA VAL A 61 -6.82 -3.88 -17.35
C VAL A 61 -6.91 -2.50 -17.97
N THR A 62 -7.98 -2.21 -18.70
CA THR A 62 -8.18 -0.89 -19.36
C THR A 62 -8.36 0.24 -18.34
N THR A 63 -9.11 -0.01 -17.27
CA THR A 63 -9.30 0.98 -16.20
C THR A 63 -8.01 1.18 -15.40
N GLU A 64 -7.32 0.08 -15.05
CA GLU A 64 -6.05 0.10 -14.34
C GLU A 64 -4.97 0.81 -15.15
N ASP A 65 -4.88 0.55 -16.46
CA ASP A 65 -3.94 1.20 -17.37
C ASP A 65 -4.22 2.70 -17.50
N ALA A 66 -5.49 3.11 -17.59
CA ALA A 66 -5.88 4.51 -17.65
C ALA A 66 -5.51 5.25 -16.35
N PHE A 67 -5.80 4.66 -15.18
CA PHE A 67 -5.40 5.23 -13.89
C PHE A 67 -3.88 5.25 -13.72
N SER A 68 -3.18 4.17 -14.06
CA SER A 68 -1.72 4.09 -13.96
C SER A 68 -1.04 5.10 -14.89
N SER A 69 -1.57 5.31 -16.10
CA SER A 69 -1.09 6.34 -17.03
C SER A 69 -1.28 7.75 -16.46
N LYS A 70 -2.48 8.03 -15.93
CA LYS A 70 -2.79 9.30 -15.27
C LYS A 70 -1.84 9.57 -14.09
N TRP A 71 -1.63 8.60 -13.20
CA TRP A 71 -0.73 8.76 -12.06
C TRP A 71 0.72 8.95 -12.47
N ARG A 72 1.20 8.26 -13.50
CA ARG A 72 2.55 8.47 -14.06
C ARG A 72 2.72 9.87 -14.65
N HIS A 73 1.72 10.36 -15.39
CA HIS A 73 1.76 11.70 -15.99
C HIS A 73 1.81 12.81 -14.93
N PHE A 74 1.01 12.69 -13.89
CA PHE A 74 0.90 13.71 -12.83
C PHE A 74 1.85 13.51 -11.65
N ASN A 75 2.71 12.49 -11.66
CA ASN A 75 3.57 12.15 -10.52
C ASN A 75 4.40 13.34 -10.01
N LYS A 76 5.02 14.12 -10.90
CA LYS A 76 5.80 15.31 -10.52
C LYS A 76 4.95 16.38 -9.82
N THR A 77 3.72 16.56 -10.25
CA THR A 77 2.77 17.52 -9.67
C THR A 77 2.35 17.10 -8.27
N TYR A 78 2.08 15.81 -8.06
CA TYR A 78 1.65 15.28 -6.76
C TYR A 78 2.74 15.29 -5.69
N HIS A 79 4.00 15.50 -6.04
CA HIS A 79 5.11 15.67 -5.10
C HIS A 79 5.51 17.15 -4.87
N ASN A 80 4.79 18.10 -5.46
CA ASN A 80 4.99 19.52 -5.21
C ASN A 80 4.57 19.88 -3.78
N LYS A 81 5.37 20.72 -3.08
CA LYS A 81 5.10 21.13 -1.70
C LYS A 81 3.70 21.75 -1.53
N LYS A 82 3.32 22.66 -2.43
CA LYS A 82 2.02 23.34 -2.38
C LYS A 82 0.88 22.31 -2.44
N TRP A 83 0.97 21.38 -3.36
CA TRP A 83 -0.04 20.32 -3.52
C TRP A 83 -0.11 19.41 -2.29
N ILE A 84 1.03 19.04 -1.69
CA ILE A 84 1.08 18.24 -0.46
C ILE A 84 0.38 18.96 0.69
N GLU A 85 0.60 20.28 0.86
CA GLU A 85 -0.08 21.05 1.91
C GLU A 85 -1.59 21.17 1.66
N GLU A 86 -2.01 21.37 0.42
CA GLU A 86 -3.43 21.35 0.04
C GLU A 86 -4.08 19.99 0.32
N GLN A 87 -3.38 18.88 0.04
CA GLN A 87 -3.85 17.54 0.36
C GLN A 87 -3.96 17.29 1.86
N LYS A 88 -3.02 17.76 2.66
CA LYS A 88 -3.11 17.71 4.13
C LYS A 88 -4.34 18.46 4.63
N LYS A 89 -4.55 19.69 4.15
CA LYS A 89 -5.72 20.52 4.51
C LYS A 89 -7.00 19.79 4.14
N TRP A 90 -7.12 19.33 2.90
CA TRP A 90 -8.27 18.55 2.41
C TRP A 90 -8.52 17.31 3.28
N PHE A 91 -7.45 16.57 3.63
CA PHE A 91 -7.54 15.39 4.48
C PHE A 91 -8.11 15.73 5.87
N LEU A 92 -7.59 16.79 6.50
CA LEU A 92 -8.08 17.23 7.80
C LEU A 92 -9.56 17.61 7.76
N GLU A 93 -9.94 18.39 6.76
CA GLU A 93 -11.33 18.84 6.56
C GLU A 93 -12.27 17.65 6.30
N ARG A 94 -11.87 16.75 5.40
CA ARG A 94 -12.67 15.59 4.98
C ARG A 94 -12.95 14.61 6.12
N PHE A 95 -11.97 14.40 6.99
CA PHE A 95 -12.07 13.47 8.11
C PHE A 95 -12.34 14.15 9.46
N GLY A 96 -12.67 15.44 9.46
CA GLY A 96 -13.06 16.19 10.65
C GLY A 96 -11.95 16.45 11.66
N TRP A 97 -10.67 16.40 11.23
CA TRP A 97 -9.55 16.69 12.09
C TRP A 97 -9.36 18.19 12.25
N LYS A 98 -9.41 18.69 13.47
CA LYS A 98 -9.22 20.14 13.77
C LYS A 98 -7.80 20.63 13.47
N SER A 99 -6.79 19.75 13.49
CA SER A 99 -5.40 20.09 13.23
C SER A 99 -4.52 18.87 13.01
N ILE A 100 -3.36 19.05 12.40
CA ILE A 100 -2.31 18.01 12.27
C ILE A 100 -1.89 17.48 13.64
N SER A 101 -1.80 18.34 14.66
CA SER A 101 -1.44 17.92 16.01
C SER A 101 -2.46 16.91 16.59
N LYS A 102 -3.75 17.15 16.40
CA LYS A 102 -4.81 16.22 16.83
C LYS A 102 -4.76 14.90 16.07
N LEU A 103 -4.55 14.95 14.76
CA LEU A 103 -4.32 13.76 13.95
C LEU A 103 -3.10 12.97 14.44
N ASN A 104 -1.96 13.62 14.64
CA ASN A 104 -0.74 12.98 15.12
C ASN A 104 -0.93 12.34 16.50
N SER A 105 -1.65 13.00 17.41
CA SER A 105 -1.97 12.43 18.72
C SER A 105 -2.80 11.16 18.60
N PHE A 106 -3.76 11.13 17.69
CA PHE A 106 -4.54 9.93 17.40
C PHE A 106 -3.66 8.83 16.76
N LEU A 107 -2.84 9.17 15.76
CA LEU A 107 -1.98 8.20 15.09
C LEU A 107 -0.97 7.54 16.05
N LYS A 108 -0.45 8.29 17.03
CA LYS A 108 0.46 7.76 18.07
C LYS A 108 -0.13 6.60 18.88
N THR A 109 -1.45 6.49 18.94
CA THR A 109 -2.14 5.38 19.64
C THR A 109 -2.32 4.14 18.74
N ARG A 110 -1.87 4.18 17.48
CA ARG A 110 -2.04 3.11 16.50
C ARG A 110 -0.72 2.40 16.23
N SER A 111 -0.75 1.07 16.30
CA SER A 111 0.39 0.22 15.93
C SER A 111 0.38 -0.18 14.45
N LYS A 112 -0.81 -0.20 13.84
CA LYS A 112 -1.00 -0.54 12.41
C LYS A 112 -2.00 0.43 11.78
N ILE A 113 -1.70 0.88 10.55
CA ILE A 113 -2.54 1.79 9.77
C ILE A 113 -2.63 1.23 8.36
N LEU A 114 -3.84 1.08 7.83
CA LEU A 114 -4.09 0.72 6.44
C LEU A 114 -4.58 1.97 5.69
N ASP A 115 -3.88 2.34 4.63
CA ASP A 115 -4.29 3.37 3.67
C ASP A 115 -4.84 2.69 2.42
N ALA A 116 -6.10 2.30 2.47
CA ALA A 116 -6.76 1.60 1.37
C ALA A 116 -6.93 2.51 0.16
N GLY A 117 -6.31 2.17 -0.96
CA GLY A 117 -6.29 3.00 -2.16
C GLY A 117 -5.29 4.14 -2.09
N THR A 118 -4.13 3.89 -1.51
CA THR A 118 -3.05 4.88 -1.25
C THR A 118 -2.64 5.74 -2.45
N GLY A 119 -2.88 5.29 -3.68
CA GLY A 119 -2.52 6.01 -4.90
C GLY A 119 -1.03 6.31 -4.98
N VAL A 120 -0.65 7.60 -4.99
CA VAL A 120 0.77 8.04 -4.99
C VAL A 120 1.41 8.05 -3.59
N GLY A 121 0.72 7.57 -2.57
CA GLY A 121 1.25 7.40 -1.22
C GLY A 121 1.28 8.65 -0.33
N ASN A 122 0.57 9.71 -0.68
CA ASN A 122 0.62 10.96 0.10
C ASN A 122 0.01 10.80 1.50
N SER A 123 -1.11 10.10 1.63
CA SER A 123 -1.73 9.80 2.93
C SER A 123 -0.83 8.85 3.73
N ALA A 124 -0.33 7.79 3.11
CA ALA A 124 0.60 6.86 3.73
C ALA A 124 1.86 7.59 4.25
N LYS A 125 2.40 8.54 3.49
CA LYS A 125 3.52 9.39 3.92
C LYS A 125 3.16 10.26 5.13
N LEU A 126 1.95 10.81 5.18
CA LEU A 126 1.47 11.56 6.34
C LEU A 126 1.40 10.66 7.58
N PHE A 127 0.88 9.43 7.44
CA PHE A 127 0.76 8.48 8.54
C PHE A 127 2.10 7.92 9.00
N SER A 128 3.07 7.75 8.10
CA SER A 128 4.42 7.24 8.40
C SER A 128 5.27 8.21 9.23
N SER A 129 4.77 9.43 9.50
CA SER A 129 5.39 10.33 10.47
C SER A 129 5.31 9.80 11.92
N ASN A 130 4.46 8.81 12.19
CA ASN A 130 4.41 8.10 13.46
C ASN A 130 5.40 6.91 13.45
N PRO A 131 6.52 6.98 14.21
CA PRO A 131 7.54 5.93 14.22
C PRO A 131 7.05 4.60 14.85
N ASN A 132 5.95 4.63 15.59
CA ASN A 132 5.41 3.47 16.29
C ASN A 132 4.36 2.71 15.45
N ALA A 133 4.00 3.21 14.27
CA ALA A 133 3.00 2.60 13.43
C ALA A 133 3.61 1.93 12.19
N GLN A 134 3.17 0.72 11.92
CA GLN A 134 3.35 0.07 10.63
C GLN A 134 2.27 0.57 9.67
N VAL A 135 2.66 1.22 8.57
CA VAL A 135 1.71 1.74 7.57
C VAL A 135 1.72 0.83 6.35
N PHE A 136 0.52 0.41 5.93
CA PHE A 136 0.27 -0.40 4.74
C PHE A 136 -0.56 0.44 3.76
N GLY A 137 -0.19 0.40 2.45
CA GLY A 137 -0.88 1.11 1.40
C GLY A 137 -0.73 0.48 0.03
#